data_f1ed094410f75c088a715ce867a2ddf6
#
_entry.id   f1ed094410f75c088a715ce867a2ddf6
#
_cell.length_a   1.000
_cell.length_b   1.000
_cell.length_c   1.000
_cell.angle_alpha   90.00
_cell.angle_beta   90.00
_cell.angle_gamma   90.00
#
_symmetry.space_group_name_H-M   'P 1'
#
loop_
_entity.id
_entity.type
_entity.pdbx_description
1 polymer ?
#
loop_
_entity_poly.entity_id
_entity_poly.type
_entity_poly.pdbx_seq_one_letter_code
_entity_poly.pdbx_strand_id
1 'polypeptide(L)'
;MKKTLLSLAILATCSAFAQTSVTFDDLTLDSNSYWSGSDGSGSFTSNGITFPNEYDLQWSYWSGGFIYSSSTDVTTAGYLNDYSAYTGIGAGGSANYGVNYGGSLDFGYLQALTSIEITNTTYAALSMMNGDTFGKQFGSSVDANGNPDGTNGEDFFRLLITGYDENNDSIGTVTFYLADYRFADSTQDYIVDTWETVDLSSLGAIRYLDFTLESSDTNALGILTPGYFALDNLIYEAAGVEENPALAFSVYPNPANGQFTVKGTAGTITVRQANGTTIHTAITDGFSTIDCSSWAAGAYLIEFINENGVSRNTFMKN
;
A
#
# COMPACT_ATOMS: atom_id res chain seq x y z
N MET A 1 -3.29 -26.68 -57.14
CA MET A 1 -3.65 -25.45 -56.40
C MET A 1 -3.35 -25.68 -54.93
N LYS A 2 -2.23 -25.12 -54.42
CA LYS A 2 -1.86 -25.22 -52.98
C LYS A 2 -2.52 -24.05 -52.26
N LYS A 3 -3.40 -24.34 -51.31
CA LYS A 3 -4.01 -23.33 -50.42
C LYS A 3 -3.04 -23.05 -49.26
N THR A 4 -2.46 -21.87 -49.23
CA THR A 4 -1.65 -21.39 -48.11
C THR A 4 -2.61 -20.87 -47.05
N LEU A 5 -2.68 -21.53 -45.89
CA LEU A 5 -3.34 -20.98 -44.69
C LEU A 5 -2.42 -19.91 -44.08
N LEU A 6 -2.89 -18.69 -44.04
CA LEU A 6 -2.26 -17.60 -43.32
C LEU A 6 -2.78 -17.64 -41.86
N SER A 7 -1.96 -18.11 -40.94
CA SER A 7 -2.28 -18.07 -39.49
C SER A 7 -2.06 -16.66 -38.97
N LEU A 8 -3.14 -15.98 -38.60
CA LEU A 8 -3.11 -14.68 -37.93
C LEU A 8 -2.81 -14.94 -36.44
N ALA A 9 -1.58 -14.67 -36.04
CA ALA A 9 -1.20 -14.67 -34.61
C ALA A 9 -1.70 -13.37 -33.99
N ILE A 10 -2.73 -13.46 -33.15
CA ILE A 10 -3.18 -12.35 -32.29
C ILE A 10 -2.18 -12.27 -31.13
N LEU A 11 -1.26 -11.30 -31.16
CA LEU A 11 -0.48 -10.93 -29.99
C LEU A 11 -1.43 -10.22 -28.99
N ALA A 12 -1.83 -10.92 -27.95
CA ALA A 12 -2.41 -10.28 -26.78
C ALA A 12 -1.27 -9.53 -26.05
N THR A 13 -1.25 -8.22 -26.15
CA THR A 13 -0.39 -7.39 -25.31
C THR A 13 -0.95 -7.41 -23.90
N CYS A 14 -0.37 -8.22 -23.02
CA CYS A 14 -0.61 -8.14 -21.60
C CYS A 14 0.11 -6.89 -21.11
N SER A 15 -0.62 -5.85 -20.72
CA SER A 15 -0.05 -4.68 -20.03
C SER A 15 0.39 -5.18 -18.64
N ALA A 16 1.69 -5.36 -18.44
CA ALA A 16 2.24 -5.59 -17.13
C ALA A 16 2.29 -4.23 -16.42
N PHE A 17 1.41 -3.97 -15.48
CA PHE A 17 1.54 -2.86 -14.55
C PHE A 17 2.75 -3.13 -13.65
N ALA A 18 3.55 -2.11 -13.38
CA ALA A 18 4.65 -2.22 -12.43
C ALA A 18 4.05 -2.31 -11.02
N GLN A 19 4.16 -3.48 -10.40
CA GLN A 19 3.77 -3.69 -9.02
C GLN A 19 4.82 -3.03 -8.10
N THR A 20 4.39 -2.23 -7.14
CA THR A 20 5.24 -1.60 -6.15
C THR A 20 5.00 -2.27 -4.80
N SER A 21 6.08 -2.54 -4.07
CA SER A 21 6.03 -3.12 -2.73
C SER A 21 6.63 -2.14 -1.72
N VAL A 22 5.92 -1.90 -0.62
CA VAL A 22 6.44 -1.18 0.55
C VAL A 22 6.97 -2.22 1.53
N THR A 23 8.28 -2.27 1.69
CA THR A 23 8.98 -3.31 2.47
C THR A 23 9.68 -2.76 3.70
N PHE A 24 9.66 -1.45 3.92
CA PHE A 24 10.40 -0.74 4.97
C PHE A 24 11.94 -0.92 4.94
N ASP A 25 12.47 -1.73 4.02
CA ASP A 25 13.93 -1.97 3.89
C ASP A 25 14.70 -0.80 3.27
N ASP A 26 14.00 0.19 2.70
CA ASP A 26 14.56 1.48 2.28
C ASP A 26 14.87 2.41 3.46
N LEU A 27 14.41 2.07 4.67
CA LEU A 27 14.64 2.81 5.91
C LEU A 27 15.87 2.25 6.64
N THR A 28 16.64 3.15 7.26
CA THR A 28 17.87 2.74 7.97
C THR A 28 17.60 2.68 9.47
N LEU A 29 17.86 1.51 10.06
CA LEU A 29 17.87 1.27 11.50
C LEU A 29 19.16 0.54 11.90
N ASP A 30 19.58 0.73 13.15
CA ASP A 30 20.49 -0.19 13.79
C ASP A 30 19.81 -1.54 14.01
N SER A 31 20.57 -2.63 14.08
CA SER A 31 19.99 -3.94 14.33
C SER A 31 19.30 -3.98 15.71
N ASN A 32 18.15 -4.63 15.76
CA ASN A 32 17.31 -4.74 16.96
C ASN A 32 16.92 -3.37 17.52
N SER A 33 16.45 -2.48 16.67
CA SER A 33 16.08 -1.10 16.98
C SER A 33 14.72 -0.74 16.35
N TYR A 34 14.25 0.46 16.61
CA TYR A 34 13.01 0.99 16.02
C TYR A 34 13.05 2.53 15.95
N TRP A 35 12.21 3.08 15.08
CA TRP A 35 11.90 4.50 15.05
C TRP A 35 10.45 4.70 15.51
N SER A 36 10.25 5.50 16.57
CA SER A 36 8.94 5.72 17.19
C SER A 36 8.35 7.10 16.93
N GLY A 37 9.05 8.00 16.22
CA GLY A 37 8.63 9.39 16.04
C GLY A 37 9.11 10.31 17.16
N SER A 38 9.99 9.86 18.06
CA SER A 38 10.51 10.67 19.18
C SER A 38 11.28 11.93 18.75
N ASP A 39 11.63 12.04 17.48
CA ASP A 39 12.21 13.22 16.84
C ASP A 39 11.18 14.31 16.51
N GLY A 40 9.87 14.02 16.70
CA GLY A 40 8.77 14.95 16.44
C GLY A 40 8.45 15.17 14.97
N SER A 41 8.92 14.33 14.06
CA SER A 41 8.68 14.47 12.61
C SER A 41 7.22 14.20 12.21
N GLY A 42 6.45 13.43 13.01
CA GLY A 42 5.03 13.15 12.82
C GLY A 42 4.71 12.16 11.68
N SER A 43 5.72 11.72 10.95
CA SER A 43 5.55 10.72 9.88
C SER A 43 6.91 10.24 9.38
N PHE A 44 6.91 9.12 8.64
CA PHE A 44 8.03 8.67 7.81
C PHE A 44 7.53 8.25 6.43
N THR A 45 8.44 8.09 5.47
CA THR A 45 8.10 7.65 4.11
C THR A 45 8.90 6.41 3.76
N SER A 46 8.23 5.36 3.29
CA SER A 46 8.84 4.15 2.74
C SER A 46 8.27 3.87 1.35
N ASN A 47 9.16 3.64 0.39
CA ASN A 47 8.83 3.37 -1.01
C ASN A 47 7.76 4.32 -1.61
N GLY A 48 7.82 5.61 -1.20
CA GLY A 48 6.93 6.66 -1.70
C GLY A 48 5.59 6.80 -0.98
N ILE A 49 5.27 5.92 -0.02
CA ILE A 49 4.07 6.02 0.83
C ILE A 49 4.46 6.67 2.15
N THR A 50 3.67 7.67 2.58
CA THR A 50 3.86 8.34 3.87
C THR A 50 3.00 7.69 4.94
N PHE A 51 3.64 7.28 6.02
CA PHE A 51 3.06 6.65 7.20
C PHE A 51 2.97 7.67 8.32
N PRO A 52 1.76 8.10 8.74
CA PRO A 52 1.61 9.04 9.84
C PRO A 52 2.00 8.40 11.17
N ASN A 53 2.54 9.22 12.06
CA ASN A 53 2.95 8.82 13.40
C ASN A 53 2.48 9.86 14.41
N GLU A 54 2.02 9.40 15.54
CA GLU A 54 1.65 10.25 16.68
C GLU A 54 2.56 9.93 17.87
N TYR A 55 3.49 10.82 18.18
CA TYR A 55 4.35 10.71 19.34
C TYR A 55 4.11 11.86 20.31
N ASP A 56 3.77 11.53 21.54
CA ASP A 56 3.59 12.52 22.59
C ASP A 56 4.95 12.96 23.14
N LEU A 57 5.43 14.13 22.71
CA LEU A 57 6.71 14.70 23.15
C LEU A 57 6.71 15.12 24.64
N GLN A 58 5.53 15.39 25.22
CA GLN A 58 5.42 15.79 26.63
C GLN A 58 5.60 14.58 27.55
N TRP A 59 4.99 13.44 27.19
CA TRP A 59 5.02 12.23 28.01
C TRP A 59 5.99 11.17 27.46
N SER A 60 6.63 11.46 26.33
CA SER A 60 7.68 10.64 25.70
C SER A 60 7.21 9.21 25.38
N TYR A 61 6.06 9.07 24.74
CA TYR A 61 5.56 7.78 24.28
C TYR A 61 4.87 7.88 22.91
N TRP A 62 4.87 6.76 22.18
CA TRP A 62 4.12 6.60 20.94
C TRP A 62 2.64 6.40 21.25
N SER A 63 1.78 7.27 20.73
CA SER A 63 0.34 7.33 21.03
C SER A 63 -0.55 6.89 19.88
N GLY A 64 -0.01 6.67 18.68
CA GLY A 64 -0.80 6.24 17.53
C GLY A 64 -0.06 6.27 16.20
N GLY A 65 -0.74 5.79 15.15
CA GLY A 65 -0.19 5.73 13.80
C GLY A 65 0.81 4.59 13.60
N PHE A 66 1.90 4.87 12.88
CA PHE A 66 2.86 3.87 12.44
C PHE A 66 4.25 4.16 12.96
N ILE A 67 4.99 3.08 13.20
CA ILE A 67 6.44 3.08 13.40
C ILE A 67 7.06 2.06 12.46
N TYR A 68 8.40 2.07 12.34
CA TYR A 68 9.13 0.96 11.71
C TYR A 68 10.19 0.42 12.67
N SER A 69 10.45 -0.89 12.54
CA SER A 69 11.21 -1.66 13.51
C SER A 69 12.07 -2.73 12.84
N SER A 70 13.22 -3.02 13.45
CA SER A 70 14.05 -4.20 13.21
C SER A 70 14.21 -5.05 14.47
N SER A 71 13.31 -4.89 15.45
CA SER A 71 13.37 -5.62 16.72
C SER A 71 13.13 -7.10 16.52
N THR A 72 13.93 -7.92 17.19
CA THR A 72 13.87 -9.39 17.14
C THR A 72 13.38 -10.02 18.46
N ASP A 73 12.89 -9.21 19.41
CA ASP A 73 12.46 -9.66 20.72
C ASP A 73 11.06 -10.31 20.67
N VAL A 74 11.02 -11.62 20.71
CA VAL A 74 9.80 -12.44 20.72
C VAL A 74 9.46 -12.99 22.12
N THR A 75 10.14 -12.53 23.17
CA THR A 75 10.07 -13.12 24.51
C THR A 75 9.65 -12.17 25.61
N THR A 76 9.96 -10.87 25.48
CA THR A 76 9.58 -9.89 26.49
C THR A 76 8.10 -9.58 26.40
N ALA A 77 7.36 -9.92 27.46
CA ALA A 77 5.94 -9.62 27.56
C ALA A 77 5.68 -8.18 28.03
N GLY A 78 4.50 -7.66 27.67
CA GLY A 78 3.99 -6.39 28.16
C GLY A 78 4.39 -5.19 27.27
N TYR A 79 3.92 -4.00 27.68
CA TYR A 79 3.98 -2.76 26.91
C TYR A 79 5.39 -2.20 26.65
N LEU A 80 6.43 -2.77 27.26
CA LEU A 80 7.82 -2.42 26.95
C LEU A 80 8.32 -3.07 25.65
N ASN A 81 7.53 -3.93 25.05
CA ASN A 81 7.85 -4.63 23.79
C ASN A 81 6.69 -4.53 22.77
N ASP A 82 6.16 -3.34 22.59
CA ASP A 82 5.09 -3.03 21.63
C ASP A 82 5.60 -2.78 20.19
N TYR A 83 6.92 -2.71 19.99
CA TYR A 83 7.57 -2.46 18.70
C TYR A 83 8.05 -3.73 17.97
N SER A 84 7.87 -4.91 18.54
CA SER A 84 8.40 -6.16 17.97
C SER A 84 7.30 -6.98 17.31
N ALA A 85 7.55 -7.45 16.07
CA ALA A 85 6.75 -8.51 15.46
C ALA A 85 7.01 -9.84 16.16
N TYR A 86 5.97 -10.65 16.37
CA TYR A 86 6.09 -11.94 17.06
C TYR A 86 6.90 -12.98 16.26
N THR A 87 7.08 -12.75 14.97
CA THR A 87 7.96 -13.54 14.10
C THR A 87 9.45 -13.28 14.32
N GLY A 88 9.82 -12.17 14.99
CA GLY A 88 11.20 -11.77 15.26
C GLY A 88 12.01 -11.34 14.03
N ILE A 89 11.37 -11.19 12.87
CA ILE A 89 11.97 -10.76 11.61
C ILE A 89 10.86 -10.25 10.69
N GLY A 90 11.17 -9.40 9.71
CA GLY A 90 10.22 -8.96 8.70
C GLY A 90 9.81 -10.07 7.73
N ALA A 91 8.76 -9.83 6.95
CA ALA A 91 8.20 -10.80 6.03
C ALA A 91 9.21 -11.19 4.93
N GLY A 92 9.25 -12.49 4.61
CA GLY A 92 10.23 -13.01 3.65
C GLY A 92 11.68 -12.92 4.12
N GLY A 93 11.94 -12.54 5.38
CA GLY A 93 13.28 -12.37 5.94
C GLY A 93 13.83 -10.96 5.76
N SER A 94 12.97 -9.95 5.50
CA SER A 94 13.36 -8.54 5.46
C SER A 94 13.90 -8.07 6.81
N ALA A 95 14.75 -7.04 6.80
CA ALA A 95 15.38 -6.54 8.01
C ALA A 95 14.40 -5.68 8.84
N ASN A 96 13.56 -4.91 8.15
CA ASN A 96 12.62 -3.97 8.75
C ASN A 96 11.17 -4.38 8.47
N TYR A 97 10.27 -3.89 9.28
CA TYR A 97 8.82 -4.02 9.13
C TYR A 97 8.12 -2.83 9.80
N GLY A 98 6.86 -2.60 9.46
CA GLY A 98 6.01 -1.62 10.13
C GLY A 98 5.30 -2.21 11.34
N VAL A 99 4.95 -1.35 12.31
CA VAL A 99 3.99 -1.66 13.37
C VAL A 99 2.96 -0.54 13.42
N ASN A 100 1.70 -0.92 13.59
CA ASN A 100 0.57 0.01 13.65
C ASN A 100 -0.10 -0.02 15.03
N TYR A 101 -0.48 1.18 15.49
CA TYR A 101 -1.37 1.41 16.62
C TYR A 101 -2.46 2.40 16.21
N GLY A 102 -3.42 1.92 15.39
CA GLY A 102 -4.48 2.75 14.83
C GLY A 102 -3.99 3.68 13.70
N GLY A 103 -4.90 4.50 13.18
CA GLY A 103 -4.61 5.43 12.10
C GLY A 103 -4.78 4.85 10.70
N SER A 104 -4.74 5.73 9.72
CA SER A 104 -5.01 5.41 8.31
C SER A 104 -3.86 5.88 7.41
N LEU A 105 -3.76 5.30 6.22
CA LEU A 105 -2.88 5.75 5.14
C LEU A 105 -3.67 6.60 4.15
N ASP A 106 -3.12 7.74 3.72
CA ASP A 106 -3.57 8.51 2.55
C ASP A 106 -2.55 8.31 1.42
N PHE A 107 -2.96 7.67 0.35
CA PHE A 107 -2.11 7.47 -0.83
C PHE A 107 -1.99 8.73 -1.69
N GLY A 108 -2.75 9.80 -1.39
CA GLY A 108 -2.78 11.04 -2.16
C GLY A 108 -3.56 10.96 -3.47
N TYR A 109 -3.74 9.76 -4.03
CA TYR A 109 -4.50 9.44 -5.24
C TYR A 109 -5.01 8.00 -5.17
N LEU A 110 -5.91 7.63 -6.08
CA LEU A 110 -6.47 6.28 -6.12
C LEU A 110 -5.38 5.23 -6.38
N GLN A 111 -5.34 4.20 -5.53
CA GLN A 111 -4.44 3.05 -5.64
C GLN A 111 -5.25 1.76 -5.65
N ALA A 112 -4.86 0.83 -6.51
CA ALA A 112 -5.37 -0.55 -6.47
C ALA A 112 -4.40 -1.39 -5.63
N LEU A 113 -4.86 -1.81 -4.45
CA LEU A 113 -4.07 -2.67 -3.56
C LEU A 113 -4.21 -4.12 -3.99
N THR A 114 -3.12 -4.87 -3.89
CA THR A 114 -3.10 -6.32 -4.15
C THR A 114 -3.13 -7.09 -2.83
N SER A 115 -2.17 -6.84 -1.96
CA SER A 115 -2.03 -7.58 -0.69
C SER A 115 -1.17 -6.82 0.31
N ILE A 116 -1.19 -7.30 1.54
CA ILE A 116 -0.33 -6.87 2.63
C ILE A 116 0.05 -8.10 3.47
N GLU A 117 1.26 -8.14 4.00
CA GLU A 117 1.67 -9.14 4.99
C GLU A 117 1.34 -8.62 6.39
N ILE A 118 0.69 -9.45 7.20
CA ILE A 118 0.24 -9.10 8.56
C ILE A 118 0.67 -10.20 9.54
N THR A 119 1.08 -9.79 10.74
CA THR A 119 1.31 -10.68 11.88
C THR A 119 1.02 -9.98 13.21
N ASN A 120 0.97 -10.74 14.30
CA ASN A 120 0.87 -10.18 15.65
C ASN A 120 2.17 -9.47 16.06
N THR A 121 2.05 -8.43 16.90
CA THR A 121 3.19 -7.98 17.70
C THR A 121 3.45 -8.97 18.84
N THR A 122 4.69 -8.98 19.36
CA THR A 122 5.05 -9.83 20.51
C THR A 122 4.20 -9.52 21.73
N TYR A 123 3.91 -8.24 21.97
CA TYR A 123 3.05 -7.85 23.10
C TYR A 123 1.64 -8.43 22.94
N ALA A 124 0.99 -8.27 21.80
CA ALA A 124 -0.36 -8.80 21.57
C ALA A 124 -0.39 -10.33 21.66
N ALA A 125 0.55 -11.02 20.99
CA ALA A 125 0.62 -12.49 21.00
C ALA A 125 0.81 -13.06 22.42
N LEU A 126 1.77 -12.54 23.18
CA LEU A 126 2.05 -13.03 24.53
C LEU A 126 0.93 -12.67 25.51
N SER A 127 0.24 -11.52 25.35
CA SER A 127 -0.94 -11.18 26.14
C SER A 127 -2.08 -12.16 25.88
N MET A 128 -2.41 -12.48 24.64
CA MET A 128 -3.43 -13.48 24.30
C MET A 128 -3.07 -14.89 24.78
N MET A 129 -1.79 -15.27 24.67
CA MET A 129 -1.32 -16.60 25.09
C MET A 129 -1.34 -16.80 26.60
N ASN A 130 -0.98 -15.80 27.38
CA ASN A 130 -0.67 -15.97 28.81
C ASN A 130 -1.57 -15.14 29.72
N GLY A 131 -2.32 -14.19 29.18
CA GLY A 131 -2.92 -13.09 29.93
C GLY A 131 -1.85 -12.12 30.46
N ASP A 132 -2.28 -10.93 30.82
CA ASP A 132 -1.44 -9.94 31.50
C ASP A 132 -2.26 -9.12 32.51
N THR A 133 -1.75 -7.95 32.93
CA THR A 133 -2.45 -7.07 33.90
C THR A 133 -3.76 -6.51 33.34
N PHE A 134 -3.89 -6.40 32.00
CA PHE A 134 -5.02 -5.76 31.33
C PHE A 134 -5.88 -6.75 30.58
N GLY A 135 -5.27 -7.63 29.79
CA GLY A 135 -5.93 -8.59 28.91
C GLY A 135 -6.00 -10.00 29.54
N LYS A 136 -7.10 -10.71 29.26
CA LYS A 136 -7.25 -12.11 29.65
C LYS A 136 -6.44 -13.03 28.74
N GLN A 137 -6.14 -14.23 29.23
CA GLN A 137 -5.67 -15.32 28.38
C GLN A 137 -6.81 -15.79 27.47
N PHE A 138 -6.59 -15.88 26.16
CA PHE A 138 -7.56 -16.42 25.21
C PHE A 138 -7.83 -17.90 25.45
N GLY A 139 -9.06 -18.32 25.21
CA GLY A 139 -9.54 -19.66 25.58
C GLY A 139 -9.95 -19.79 27.05
N SER A 140 -9.74 -18.76 27.87
CA SER A 140 -10.17 -18.73 29.27
C SER A 140 -11.61 -18.26 29.43
N SER A 141 -12.37 -18.81 30.40
CA SER A 141 -13.69 -18.33 30.78
C SER A 141 -13.67 -17.30 31.92
N VAL A 142 -12.48 -16.78 32.23
CA VAL A 142 -12.31 -15.74 33.25
C VAL A 142 -11.54 -14.55 32.69
N ASP A 143 -11.84 -13.37 33.24
CA ASP A 143 -11.13 -12.12 32.92
C ASP A 143 -9.70 -12.10 33.53
N ALA A 144 -8.95 -11.03 33.27
CA ALA A 144 -7.60 -10.82 33.80
C ALA A 144 -7.54 -10.83 35.36
N ASN A 145 -8.67 -10.58 36.02
CA ASN A 145 -8.76 -10.58 37.48
C ASN A 145 -9.23 -11.95 38.05
N GLY A 146 -9.47 -12.94 37.18
CA GLY A 146 -9.93 -14.29 37.56
C GLY A 146 -11.43 -14.37 37.81
N ASN A 147 -12.23 -13.38 37.41
CA ASN A 147 -13.69 -13.45 37.51
C ASN A 147 -14.27 -14.08 36.24
N PRO A 148 -15.40 -14.85 36.35
CA PRO A 148 -16.11 -15.33 35.16
C PRO A 148 -16.45 -14.17 34.21
N ASP A 149 -16.07 -14.28 32.95
CA ASP A 149 -16.29 -13.24 31.91
C ASP A 149 -17.62 -13.47 31.17
N GLY A 150 -18.34 -14.56 31.46
CA GLY A 150 -19.61 -14.90 30.83
C GLY A 150 -19.46 -15.58 29.45
N THR A 151 -18.23 -15.95 29.06
CA THR A 151 -17.93 -16.70 27.84
C THR A 151 -17.57 -18.15 28.15
N ASN A 152 -17.46 -19.00 27.12
CA ASN A 152 -16.91 -20.35 27.21
C ASN A 152 -15.44 -20.41 26.74
N GLY A 153 -14.75 -19.26 26.69
CA GLY A 153 -13.42 -19.14 26.11
C GLY A 153 -13.43 -18.91 24.60
N GLU A 154 -14.59 -18.55 24.03
CA GLU A 154 -14.73 -18.19 22.61
C GLU A 154 -14.19 -16.79 22.39
N ASP A 155 -12.88 -16.68 22.13
CA ASP A 155 -12.19 -15.41 21.96
C ASP A 155 -11.78 -15.16 20.51
N PHE A 156 -11.66 -13.87 20.16
CA PHE A 156 -11.07 -13.47 18.89
C PHE A 156 -10.33 -12.13 19.02
N PHE A 157 -9.34 -11.95 18.14
CA PHE A 157 -8.70 -10.68 17.86
C PHE A 157 -8.59 -10.52 16.35
N ARG A 158 -9.17 -9.45 15.81
CA ARG A 158 -9.24 -9.26 14.36
C ARG A 158 -8.94 -7.85 13.94
N LEU A 159 -8.41 -7.74 12.74
CA LEU A 159 -8.13 -6.50 12.03
C LEU A 159 -9.19 -6.30 10.94
N LEU A 160 -9.83 -5.15 10.93
CA LEU A 160 -10.67 -4.65 9.86
C LEU A 160 -9.85 -3.68 9.02
N ILE A 161 -9.69 -3.99 7.74
CA ILE A 161 -8.95 -3.18 6.77
C ILE A 161 -9.98 -2.58 5.83
N THR A 162 -10.25 -1.29 5.98
CA THR A 162 -11.33 -0.60 5.25
C THR A 162 -10.75 0.37 4.24
N GLY A 163 -11.15 0.20 2.98
CA GLY A 163 -10.81 1.11 1.89
C GLY A 163 -11.85 2.22 1.71
N TYR A 164 -11.39 3.44 1.42
CA TYR A 164 -12.24 4.60 1.15
C TYR A 164 -11.83 5.27 -0.16
N ASP A 165 -12.79 5.86 -0.85
CA ASP A 165 -12.57 6.63 -2.07
C ASP A 165 -12.08 8.07 -1.80
N GLU A 166 -12.02 8.91 -2.84
CA GLU A 166 -11.62 10.32 -2.75
C GLU A 166 -12.59 11.20 -1.96
N ASN A 167 -13.85 10.75 -1.80
CA ASN A 167 -14.90 11.46 -1.07
C ASN A 167 -15.00 11.01 0.39
N ASN A 168 -14.15 10.09 0.83
CA ASN A 168 -14.22 9.43 2.14
C ASN A 168 -15.41 8.47 2.28
N ASP A 169 -15.96 7.98 1.17
CA ASP A 169 -17.00 6.96 1.20
C ASP A 169 -16.33 5.57 1.27
N SER A 170 -16.80 4.71 2.20
CA SER A 170 -16.28 3.34 2.35
C SER A 170 -16.62 2.50 1.12
N ILE A 171 -15.60 1.92 0.49
CA ILE A 171 -15.74 1.03 -0.66
C ILE A 171 -15.94 -0.42 -0.20
N GLY A 172 -15.23 -0.84 0.86
CA GLY A 172 -15.30 -2.20 1.38
C GLY A 172 -14.37 -2.42 2.57
N THR A 173 -14.53 -3.59 3.21
CA THR A 173 -13.71 -3.99 4.35
C THR A 173 -13.25 -5.43 4.17
N VAL A 174 -11.96 -5.67 4.33
CA VAL A 174 -11.36 -7.00 4.47
C VAL A 174 -11.16 -7.27 5.95
N THR A 175 -11.59 -8.44 6.41
CA THR A 175 -11.43 -8.88 7.80
C THR A 175 -10.34 -9.94 7.89
N PHE A 176 -9.36 -9.73 8.77
CA PHE A 176 -8.30 -10.69 9.05
C PHE A 176 -8.26 -11.01 10.55
N TYR A 177 -8.27 -12.31 10.91
CA TYR A 177 -8.21 -12.74 12.29
C TYR A 177 -6.75 -12.98 12.70
N LEU A 178 -6.26 -12.15 13.62
CA LEU A 178 -4.96 -12.29 14.27
C LEU A 178 -4.96 -13.40 15.35
N ALA A 179 -6.13 -13.71 15.89
CA ALA A 179 -6.40 -14.88 16.73
C ALA A 179 -7.88 -15.26 16.62
N ASP A 180 -8.18 -16.56 16.62
CA ASP A 180 -9.55 -17.08 16.63
C ASP A 180 -9.64 -18.36 17.46
N TYR A 181 -10.41 -18.31 18.56
CA TYR A 181 -10.67 -19.37 19.52
C TYR A 181 -12.15 -19.78 19.54
N ARG A 182 -12.88 -19.51 18.46
CA ARG A 182 -14.33 -19.78 18.36
C ARG A 182 -14.65 -21.09 17.62
N PHE A 183 -13.66 -21.88 17.29
CA PHE A 183 -13.88 -23.15 16.60
C PHE A 183 -14.53 -24.18 17.54
N ALA A 184 -15.49 -24.95 17.00
CA ALA A 184 -16.10 -26.05 17.74
C ALA A 184 -15.09 -27.15 18.12
N ASP A 185 -14.03 -27.30 17.33
CA ASP A 185 -12.86 -28.12 17.58
C ASP A 185 -11.71 -27.20 18.01
N SER A 186 -11.41 -27.16 19.28
CA SER A 186 -10.37 -26.29 19.85
C SER A 186 -8.96 -26.59 19.34
N THR A 187 -8.74 -27.69 18.64
CA THR A 187 -7.46 -27.94 17.96
C THR A 187 -7.25 -27.06 16.74
N GLN A 188 -8.29 -26.33 16.32
CA GLN A 188 -8.26 -25.35 15.23
C GLN A 188 -8.08 -23.92 15.75
N ASP A 189 -8.14 -23.71 17.07
CA ASP A 189 -7.89 -22.41 17.66
C ASP A 189 -6.45 -21.97 17.41
N TYR A 190 -6.25 -20.69 17.11
CA TYR A 190 -4.94 -20.19 16.76
C TYR A 190 -4.70 -18.75 17.21
N ILE A 191 -3.44 -18.41 17.37
CA ILE A 191 -2.89 -17.07 17.38
C ILE A 191 -1.88 -17.04 16.24
N VAL A 192 -1.98 -16.07 15.33
CA VAL A 192 -1.06 -15.93 14.22
C VAL A 192 0.35 -15.69 14.75
N ASP A 193 1.29 -16.54 14.34
CA ASP A 193 2.70 -16.53 14.75
C ASP A 193 3.68 -16.50 13.56
N THR A 194 3.13 -16.39 12.35
CA THR A 194 3.83 -16.25 11.08
C THR A 194 3.35 -14.98 10.36
N TRP A 195 4.06 -14.57 9.31
CA TRP A 195 3.54 -13.58 8.39
C TRP A 195 2.48 -14.22 7.49
N GLU A 196 1.32 -13.57 7.41
CA GLU A 196 0.19 -14.03 6.61
C GLU A 196 -0.16 -13.02 5.54
N THR A 197 -0.28 -13.48 4.29
CA THR A 197 -0.68 -12.63 3.16
C THR A 197 -2.18 -12.37 3.19
N VAL A 198 -2.58 -11.12 3.32
CA VAL A 198 -3.98 -10.68 3.26
C VAL A 198 -4.27 -10.08 1.89
N ASP A 199 -5.19 -10.69 1.14
CA ASP A 199 -5.64 -10.20 -0.16
C ASP A 199 -6.52 -8.96 0.01
N LEU A 200 -6.10 -7.84 -0.59
CA LEU A 200 -6.79 -6.55 -0.58
C LEU A 200 -7.46 -6.22 -1.93
N SER A 201 -7.36 -7.09 -2.93
CA SER A 201 -7.84 -6.83 -4.29
C SER A 201 -9.34 -6.51 -4.36
N SER A 202 -10.12 -7.03 -3.41
CA SER A 202 -11.56 -6.77 -3.31
C SER A 202 -11.91 -5.32 -2.95
N LEU A 203 -10.96 -4.54 -2.43
CA LEU A 203 -11.16 -3.12 -2.12
C LEU A 203 -11.15 -2.24 -3.38
N GLY A 204 -10.64 -2.76 -4.53
CA GLY A 204 -10.57 -1.98 -5.77
C GLY A 204 -9.63 -0.77 -5.65
N ALA A 205 -9.99 0.32 -6.34
CA ALA A 205 -9.20 1.55 -6.30
C ALA A 205 -9.64 2.42 -5.10
N ILE A 206 -8.75 2.63 -4.14
CA ILE A 206 -8.98 3.40 -2.92
C ILE A 206 -7.99 4.55 -2.80
N ARG A 207 -8.36 5.59 -2.06
CA ARG A 207 -7.46 6.67 -1.66
C ARG A 207 -6.97 6.52 -0.24
N TYR A 208 -7.84 6.07 0.68
CA TYR A 208 -7.48 5.90 2.08
C TYR A 208 -7.66 4.44 2.49
N LEU A 209 -6.76 3.97 3.35
CA LEU A 209 -6.81 2.64 3.95
C LEU A 209 -6.77 2.79 5.47
N ASP A 210 -7.84 2.37 6.13
CA ASP A 210 -7.98 2.43 7.59
C ASP A 210 -7.81 1.05 8.22
N PHE A 211 -7.23 1.04 9.43
CA PHE A 211 -6.95 -0.15 10.21
C PHE A 211 -7.64 -0.06 11.56
N THR A 212 -8.62 -0.90 11.79
CA THR A 212 -9.36 -0.97 13.05
C THR A 212 -9.22 -2.35 13.68
N LEU A 213 -8.76 -2.42 14.93
CA LEU A 213 -8.66 -3.66 15.69
C LEU A 213 -9.89 -3.87 16.56
N GLU A 214 -10.39 -5.10 16.59
CA GLU A 214 -11.47 -5.55 17.45
C GLU A 214 -11.07 -6.81 18.21
N SER A 215 -11.49 -6.90 19.46
CA SER A 215 -11.26 -8.06 20.32
C SER A 215 -12.55 -8.45 21.05
N SER A 216 -12.68 -9.72 21.40
CA SER A 216 -13.69 -10.22 22.35
C SER A 216 -13.40 -9.75 23.77
N ASP A 217 -12.13 -9.55 24.12
CA ASP A 217 -11.70 -9.07 25.44
C ASP A 217 -11.79 -7.54 25.49
N THR A 218 -12.89 -7.04 26.07
CA THR A 218 -13.25 -5.61 26.10
C THR A 218 -13.82 -5.19 27.44
N ASN A 219 -13.75 -3.88 27.70
CA ASN A 219 -14.49 -3.23 28.76
C ASN A 219 -15.15 -1.93 28.26
N ALA A 220 -15.67 -1.12 29.17
CA ALA A 220 -16.31 0.15 28.81
C ALA A 220 -15.36 1.20 28.18
N LEU A 221 -14.06 0.98 28.25
CA LEU A 221 -13.02 1.89 27.69
C LEU A 221 -12.49 1.41 26.33
N GLY A 222 -12.82 0.17 25.89
CA GLY A 222 -12.38 -0.40 24.62
C GLY A 222 -11.83 -1.81 24.75
N ILE A 223 -10.99 -2.21 23.79
CA ILE A 223 -10.33 -3.52 23.80
C ILE A 223 -9.25 -3.57 24.90
N LEU A 224 -9.13 -4.74 25.54
CA LEU A 224 -8.11 -5.01 26.58
C LEU A 224 -6.91 -5.77 25.98
N THR A 225 -7.12 -6.51 24.90
CA THR A 225 -6.04 -7.05 24.07
C THR A 225 -5.18 -5.90 23.55
N PRO A 226 -3.84 -5.97 23.62
CA PRO A 226 -2.98 -4.91 23.13
C PRO A 226 -3.26 -4.56 21.66
N GLY A 227 -3.65 -3.33 21.39
CA GLY A 227 -4.17 -2.84 20.09
C GLY A 227 -3.10 -2.61 19.03
N TYR A 228 -2.16 -3.55 18.85
CA TYR A 228 -1.03 -3.45 17.94
C TYR A 228 -1.00 -4.64 16.97
N PHE A 229 -0.56 -4.39 15.74
CA PHE A 229 -0.20 -5.43 14.78
C PHE A 229 1.02 -5.01 13.97
N ALA A 230 1.75 -5.98 13.42
CA ALA A 230 2.86 -5.73 12.52
C ALA A 230 2.42 -5.93 11.06
N LEU A 231 2.99 -5.12 10.15
CA LEU A 231 2.70 -5.12 8.72
C LEU A 231 4.00 -5.04 7.91
N ASP A 232 3.97 -5.65 6.73
CA ASP A 232 5.07 -5.61 5.78
C ASP A 232 4.54 -5.84 4.35
N ASN A 233 5.38 -5.65 3.34
CA ASN A 233 5.10 -5.98 1.95
C ASN A 233 3.71 -5.52 1.48
N LEU A 234 3.35 -4.24 1.76
CA LEU A 234 2.14 -3.67 1.16
C LEU A 234 2.35 -3.56 -0.35
N ILE A 235 1.61 -4.37 -1.11
CA ILE A 235 1.71 -4.45 -2.56
C ILE A 235 0.55 -3.70 -3.20
N TYR A 236 0.88 -2.78 -4.11
CA TYR A 236 -0.09 -2.06 -4.89
C TYR A 236 0.36 -1.95 -6.35
N GLU A 237 -0.61 -1.85 -7.24
CA GLU A 237 -0.36 -1.48 -8.62
C GLU A 237 -0.18 0.04 -8.64
N ALA A 238 1.02 0.50 -9.05
CA ALA A 238 1.16 1.92 -9.36
C ALA A 238 0.05 2.24 -10.37
N ALA A 239 -0.84 3.17 -10.03
CA ALA A 239 -1.87 3.60 -10.95
C ALA A 239 -1.15 3.98 -12.25
N GLY A 240 -1.18 3.07 -13.22
CA GLY A 240 -0.76 3.41 -14.57
C GLY A 240 -1.57 4.65 -14.91
N VAL A 241 -0.94 5.69 -15.42
CA VAL A 241 -1.69 6.78 -16.02
C VAL A 241 -2.63 6.06 -16.99
N GLU A 242 -3.92 5.94 -16.63
CA GLU A 242 -4.90 5.48 -17.62
C GLU A 242 -4.74 6.45 -18.77
N GLU A 243 -4.18 5.97 -19.88
CA GLU A 243 -4.26 6.72 -21.12
C GLU A 243 -5.76 6.84 -21.40
N ASN A 244 -6.33 7.98 -20.99
CA ASN A 244 -7.72 8.28 -21.30
C ASN A 244 -7.87 8.12 -22.82
N PRO A 245 -8.61 7.10 -23.31
CA PRO A 245 -8.72 6.87 -24.76
C PRO A 245 -9.24 8.10 -25.51
N ALA A 246 -9.98 9.00 -24.82
CA ALA A 246 -10.39 10.30 -25.34
C ALA A 246 -9.22 11.29 -25.52
N LEU A 247 -8.05 10.99 -24.93
CA LEU A 247 -6.82 11.77 -25.03
C LEU A 247 -5.75 11.09 -25.89
N ALA A 248 -6.01 9.87 -26.37
CA ALA A 248 -5.07 9.15 -27.23
C ALA A 248 -4.75 9.95 -28.47
N PHE A 249 -3.48 10.19 -28.72
CA PHE A 249 -3.00 10.76 -29.96
C PHE A 249 -1.88 9.92 -30.56
N SER A 250 -1.74 9.94 -31.87
CA SER A 250 -0.71 9.21 -32.57
C SER A 250 0.28 10.15 -33.22
N VAL A 251 1.55 9.74 -33.31
CA VAL A 251 2.66 10.49 -33.93
C VAL A 251 3.28 9.62 -35.00
N TYR A 252 3.27 10.08 -36.23
CA TYR A 252 3.83 9.32 -37.33
C TYR A 252 4.36 10.24 -38.47
N PRO A 253 5.41 9.82 -39.22
CA PRO A 253 6.26 8.68 -38.86
C PRO A 253 7.04 8.94 -37.57
N ASN A 254 7.32 7.88 -36.79
CA ASN A 254 8.18 7.93 -35.64
C ASN A 254 9.09 6.69 -35.71
N PRO A 255 10.41 6.82 -35.94
CA PRO A 255 11.18 8.05 -36.12
C PRO A 255 10.87 8.83 -37.44
N ALA A 256 11.19 10.15 -37.46
CA ALA A 256 11.09 10.99 -38.65
C ALA A 256 12.37 11.76 -38.94
N ASN A 257 12.53 12.15 -40.22
CA ASN A 257 13.69 12.95 -40.71
C ASN A 257 13.39 14.41 -40.91
N GLY A 258 12.22 14.76 -41.45
CA GLY A 258 11.90 16.14 -41.82
C GLY A 258 10.63 16.68 -41.21
N GLN A 259 9.61 15.85 -41.14
CA GLN A 259 8.30 16.20 -40.58
C GLN A 259 7.62 15.00 -39.97
N PHE A 260 6.74 15.25 -39.01
CA PHE A 260 5.86 14.25 -38.42
C PHE A 260 4.44 14.84 -38.28
N THR A 261 3.48 13.94 -38.15
CA THR A 261 2.09 14.31 -37.96
C THR A 261 1.63 13.85 -36.57
N VAL A 262 0.93 14.73 -35.87
CA VAL A 262 0.16 14.44 -34.68
C VAL A 262 -1.30 14.33 -35.08
N LYS A 263 -1.93 13.20 -34.77
CA LYS A 263 -3.36 12.94 -34.97
C LYS A 263 -4.01 12.61 -33.66
N GLY A 264 -5.02 13.38 -33.28
CA GLY A 264 -5.78 13.23 -32.05
C GLY A 264 -7.16 13.89 -32.17
N THR A 265 -7.60 14.54 -31.11
CA THR A 265 -8.78 15.40 -31.07
C THR A 265 -8.36 16.90 -31.21
N ALA A 266 -9.28 17.82 -31.04
CA ALA A 266 -8.92 19.24 -30.91
C ALA A 266 -8.15 19.49 -29.59
N GLY A 267 -7.08 20.30 -29.66
CA GLY A 267 -6.25 20.54 -28.46
C GLY A 267 -4.97 21.34 -28.78
N THR A 268 -4.09 21.41 -27.80
CA THR A 268 -2.78 22.07 -27.89
C THR A 268 -1.67 21.01 -27.86
N ILE A 269 -0.76 21.11 -28.84
CA ILE A 269 0.45 20.29 -28.94
C ILE A 269 1.62 21.09 -28.42
N THR A 270 2.40 20.57 -27.48
CA THR A 270 3.68 21.14 -27.03
C THR A 270 4.79 20.12 -27.22
N VAL A 271 5.87 20.50 -27.88
CA VAL A 271 7.04 19.62 -28.05
C VAL A 271 8.20 20.16 -27.23
N ARG A 272 8.80 19.26 -26.43
CA ARG A 272 9.92 19.58 -25.55
C ARG A 272 11.13 18.71 -25.84
N GLN A 273 12.32 19.29 -25.67
CA GLN A 273 13.58 18.53 -25.61
C GLN A 273 13.68 17.75 -24.29
N ALA A 274 14.61 16.80 -24.24
CA ALA A 274 14.90 16.01 -23.03
C ALA A 274 15.27 16.85 -21.79
N ASN A 275 15.77 18.06 -21.97
CA ASN A 275 16.06 19.02 -20.90
C ASN A 275 14.84 19.84 -20.45
N GLY A 276 13.63 19.53 -20.96
CA GLY A 276 12.37 20.23 -20.65
C GLY A 276 12.09 21.49 -21.44
N THR A 277 13.03 21.97 -22.28
CA THR A 277 12.83 23.19 -23.08
C THR A 277 11.76 22.99 -24.14
N THR A 278 10.75 23.85 -24.17
CA THR A 278 9.72 23.87 -25.21
C THR A 278 10.33 24.44 -26.52
N ILE A 279 10.21 23.69 -27.61
CA ILE A 279 10.74 24.08 -28.92
C ILE A 279 9.63 24.30 -29.95
N HIS A 280 8.42 23.81 -29.71
CA HIS A 280 7.27 24.00 -30.59
C HIS A 280 5.97 23.95 -29.80
N THR A 281 5.00 24.79 -30.23
CA THR A 281 3.62 24.73 -29.72
C THR A 281 2.67 24.99 -30.87
N ALA A 282 1.61 24.22 -31.01
CA ALA A 282 0.59 24.36 -32.03
C ALA A 282 -0.79 24.04 -31.48
N ILE A 283 -1.82 24.68 -32.00
CA ILE A 283 -3.22 24.30 -31.76
C ILE A 283 -3.64 23.43 -32.96
N THR A 284 -4.35 22.35 -32.66
CA THR A 284 -4.87 21.42 -33.67
C THR A 284 -6.37 21.22 -33.50
N ASP A 285 -7.06 20.98 -34.59
CA ASP A 285 -8.46 20.54 -34.66
C ASP A 285 -8.59 19.02 -34.80
N GLY A 286 -7.48 18.29 -34.60
CA GLY A 286 -7.39 16.83 -34.66
C GLY A 286 -6.29 16.29 -35.56
N PHE A 287 -5.66 17.18 -36.37
CA PHE A 287 -4.59 16.81 -37.28
C PHE A 287 -3.59 17.96 -37.47
N SER A 288 -2.31 17.73 -37.15
CA SER A 288 -1.27 18.74 -37.29
C SER A 288 0.02 18.14 -37.83
N THR A 289 0.59 18.70 -38.90
CA THR A 289 1.91 18.32 -39.42
C THR A 289 2.95 19.31 -38.94
N ILE A 290 4.02 18.85 -38.34
CA ILE A 290 5.07 19.65 -37.71
C ILE A 290 6.38 19.42 -38.47
N ASP A 291 7.00 20.48 -38.92
CA ASP A 291 8.33 20.45 -39.54
C ASP A 291 9.40 20.38 -38.45
N CYS A 292 10.16 19.28 -38.45
CA CYS A 292 11.28 19.02 -37.55
C CYS A 292 12.64 18.99 -38.28
N SER A 293 12.71 19.46 -39.53
CA SER A 293 13.92 19.35 -40.36
C SER A 293 15.14 20.05 -39.75
N SER A 294 14.90 21.15 -39.02
CA SER A 294 15.95 21.94 -38.35
C SER A 294 16.29 21.43 -36.93
N TRP A 295 15.58 20.42 -36.44
CA TRP A 295 15.82 19.93 -35.07
C TRP A 295 17.01 18.97 -35.03
N ALA A 296 17.70 18.94 -33.88
CA ALA A 296 18.78 17.99 -33.67
C ALA A 296 18.24 16.54 -33.60
N ALA A 297 19.03 15.58 -34.02
CA ALA A 297 18.68 14.17 -33.83
C ALA A 297 18.56 13.83 -32.31
N GLY A 298 17.55 13.06 -31.94
CA GLY A 298 17.32 12.69 -30.54
C GLY A 298 15.86 12.48 -30.19
N ALA A 299 15.61 12.26 -28.91
CA ALA A 299 14.28 12.06 -28.34
C ALA A 299 13.63 13.39 -27.94
N TYR A 300 12.35 13.52 -28.24
CA TYR A 300 11.50 14.65 -27.88
C TYR A 300 10.23 14.16 -27.19
N LEU A 301 9.75 14.90 -26.19
CA LEU A 301 8.47 14.67 -25.55
C LEU A 301 7.41 15.51 -26.24
N ILE A 302 6.33 14.88 -26.68
CA ILE A 302 5.13 15.55 -27.19
C ILE A 302 4.07 15.48 -26.09
N GLU A 303 3.60 16.64 -25.67
CA GLU A 303 2.50 16.81 -24.73
C GLU A 303 1.30 17.34 -25.50
N PHE A 304 0.17 16.65 -25.35
CA PHE A 304 -1.10 17.00 -25.96
C PHE A 304 -2.11 17.34 -24.85
N ILE A 305 -2.71 18.53 -24.92
CA ILE A 305 -3.61 19.06 -23.89
C ILE A 305 -4.94 19.41 -24.54
N ASN A 306 -6.05 18.92 -23.98
CA ASN A 306 -7.41 19.34 -24.34
C ASN A 306 -8.29 19.48 -23.09
N GLU A 307 -9.60 19.64 -23.26
CA GLU A 307 -10.60 19.77 -22.18
C GLU A 307 -10.68 18.52 -21.29
N ASN A 308 -10.25 17.34 -21.77
CA ASN A 308 -10.30 16.07 -21.03
C ASN A 308 -8.98 15.79 -20.29
N GLY A 309 -7.93 16.63 -20.42
CA GLY A 309 -6.68 16.50 -19.68
C GLY A 309 -5.41 16.58 -20.54
N VAL A 310 -4.36 15.87 -20.10
CA VAL A 310 -3.01 15.89 -20.71
C VAL A 310 -2.59 14.47 -21.08
N SER A 311 -2.13 14.27 -22.32
CA SER A 311 -1.49 13.02 -22.76
C SER A 311 -0.07 13.29 -23.27
N ARG A 312 0.81 12.30 -23.19
CA ARG A 312 2.22 12.42 -23.57
C ARG A 312 2.66 11.25 -24.44
N ASN A 313 3.52 11.55 -25.42
CA ASN A 313 4.12 10.54 -26.29
C ASN A 313 5.58 10.92 -26.59
N THR A 314 6.42 9.94 -26.90
CA THR A 314 7.81 10.16 -27.27
C THR A 314 7.96 10.14 -28.80
N PHE A 315 8.67 11.11 -29.34
CA PHE A 315 9.02 11.24 -30.75
C PHE A 315 10.55 11.16 -30.94
N MET A 316 10.98 10.37 -31.92
CA MET A 316 12.39 10.21 -32.26
C MET A 316 12.70 10.95 -33.58
N LYS A 317 13.63 11.90 -33.55
CA LYS A 317 14.19 12.58 -34.71
C LYS A 317 15.52 11.90 -35.11
N ASN A 318 15.60 11.44 -36.35
CA ASN A 318 16.85 10.90 -36.92
C ASN A 318 17.78 12.03 -37.40
#